data_74d20d82ca2817195657eb8589c18919
#
_entry.id   74d20d82ca2817195657eb8589c18919
#
_cell.length_a   1.000
_cell.length_b   1.000
_cell.length_c   1.000
_cell.angle_alpha   90.00
_cell.angle_beta   90.00
_cell.angle_gamma   90.00
#
_symmetry.space_group_name_H-M   'P 1'
#
loop_
_entity.id
_entity.type
_entity.pdbx_description
1 polymer ?
#
loop_
_entity_poly.entity_id
_entity_poly.type
_entity_poly.pdbx_seq_one_letter_code
_entity_poly.pdbx_strand_id
1 'polypeptide(L)'
;MIAPRDVERARTRWDVISADVALQRRGRELYGLCPFHVERTPSFSVAPEKGFFHCFGCGAHGDAIDYVRLTRRLDFAGAVALLAGLTAQHAKCAAPTPRRTSKPAFDTAPLVGEVLAGCEPLGTRSAAALYLWSRGLSGANSPGGLNPYPSLLAHPALPYHHEGERGVYPALILPVTASDGSITAVQRIWVVDRVELLRGDEDARAPVAVRKKSLGHFGDGAVRLAPPGPILGFAEGVETALAVMKLFRFPCWALCGTARMGHGARPPSFWVPPEVDTVMMFGDNGAAGHAAASHAADALRRRGIRAGAHFPDA
;
A
#
# COMPACT_ATOMS: atom_id res chain seq x y z
N MET A 1 7.76 -32.35 20.18
CA MET A 1 6.75 -32.04 19.13
C MET A 1 5.68 -31.19 19.80
N ILE A 2 5.34 -30.04 19.25
CA ILE A 2 4.32 -29.15 19.83
C ILE A 2 2.95 -29.72 19.49
N ALA A 3 2.11 -29.92 20.50
CA ALA A 3 0.77 -30.43 20.27
C ALA A 3 -0.17 -29.33 19.74
N PRO A 4 -1.16 -29.66 18.91
CA PRO A 4 -2.12 -28.66 18.37
C PRO A 4 -2.82 -27.82 19.45
N ARG A 5 -3.15 -28.43 20.60
CA ARG A 5 -3.72 -27.75 21.77
C ARG A 5 -2.82 -26.65 22.35
N ASP A 6 -1.48 -26.81 22.27
CA ASP A 6 -0.53 -25.82 22.77
C ASP A 6 -0.48 -24.61 21.85
N VAL A 7 -0.62 -24.82 20.55
CA VAL A 7 -0.75 -23.75 19.54
C VAL A 7 -2.02 -22.94 19.76
N GLU A 8 -3.15 -23.63 19.97
CA GLU A 8 -4.44 -22.97 20.22
C GLU A 8 -4.40 -22.13 21.51
N ARG A 9 -3.86 -22.70 22.58
CA ARG A 9 -3.64 -22.00 23.85
C ARG A 9 -2.71 -20.79 23.69
N ALA A 10 -1.64 -20.92 22.90
CA ALA A 10 -0.70 -19.84 22.65
C ALA A 10 -1.34 -18.66 21.92
N ARG A 11 -2.25 -18.91 20.96
CA ARG A 11 -2.94 -17.88 20.19
C ARG A 11 -3.83 -16.98 21.02
N THR A 12 -4.36 -17.46 22.14
CA THR A 12 -5.27 -16.71 23.02
C THR A 12 -4.54 -15.90 24.09
N ARG A 13 -3.19 -15.91 24.13
CA ARG A 13 -2.38 -15.25 25.17
C ARG A 13 -2.15 -13.76 24.87
N TRP A 14 -3.22 -12.99 24.87
CA TRP A 14 -3.18 -11.53 24.68
C TRP A 14 -2.57 -10.77 25.85
N ASP A 15 -2.51 -11.39 27.02
CA ASP A 15 -1.84 -10.86 28.20
C ASP A 15 -0.37 -10.50 27.94
N VAL A 16 0.33 -11.23 27.10
CA VAL A 16 1.72 -10.94 26.74
C VAL A 16 1.85 -9.55 26.04
N ILE A 17 0.87 -9.18 25.22
CA ILE A 17 0.88 -7.87 24.54
C ILE A 17 0.62 -6.76 25.55
N SER A 18 -0.35 -6.96 26.45
CA SER A 18 -0.69 -5.99 27.50
C SER A 18 0.45 -5.81 28.52
N ALA A 19 1.33 -6.80 28.68
CA ALA A 19 2.52 -6.68 29.51
C ALA A 19 3.62 -5.83 28.87
N ASP A 20 3.72 -5.85 27.54
CA ASP A 20 4.76 -5.12 26.79
C ASP A 20 4.30 -3.72 26.32
N VAL A 21 3.00 -3.51 26.13
CA VAL A 21 2.41 -2.30 25.53
C VAL A 21 1.32 -1.74 26.44
N ALA A 22 1.44 -0.47 26.80
CA ALA A 22 0.38 0.25 27.52
C ALA A 22 -0.83 0.45 26.61
N LEU A 23 -1.84 -0.42 26.76
CA LEU A 23 -3.04 -0.44 25.93
C LEU A 23 -4.20 0.32 26.60
N GLN A 24 -4.91 1.13 25.83
CA GLN A 24 -6.11 1.85 26.25
C GLN A 24 -7.32 1.34 25.45
N ARG A 25 -8.42 1.11 26.13
CA ARG A 25 -9.65 0.64 25.46
C ARG A 25 -10.30 1.75 24.65
N ARG A 26 -10.63 1.45 23.39
CA ARG A 26 -11.42 2.30 22.50
C ARG A 26 -12.50 1.43 21.85
N GLY A 27 -13.70 1.46 22.38
CA GLY A 27 -14.79 0.58 21.94
C GLY A 27 -14.49 -0.90 22.25
N ARG A 28 -14.47 -1.75 21.22
CA ARG A 28 -14.18 -3.19 21.34
C ARG A 28 -12.70 -3.53 21.19
N GLU A 29 -11.87 -2.59 20.83
CA GLU A 29 -10.43 -2.77 20.58
C GLU A 29 -9.58 -2.05 21.63
N LEU A 30 -8.33 -2.48 21.74
CA LEU A 30 -7.31 -1.89 22.60
C LEU A 30 -6.27 -1.19 21.73
N TYR A 31 -5.87 0.03 22.08
CA TYR A 31 -4.90 0.82 21.31
C TYR A 31 -3.71 1.20 22.17
N GLY A 32 -2.50 1.17 21.60
CA GLY A 32 -1.26 1.60 22.23
C GLY A 32 -0.20 2.04 21.25
N LEU A 33 0.94 2.46 21.76
CA LEU A 33 2.11 2.73 20.93
C LEU A 33 2.68 1.42 20.41
N CYS A 34 3.05 1.39 19.15
CA CYS A 34 3.55 0.18 18.50
C CYS A 34 4.93 -0.22 19.02
N PRO A 35 5.15 -1.49 19.41
CA PRO A 35 6.45 -1.97 19.82
C PRO A 35 7.42 -2.25 18.65
N PHE A 36 6.94 -2.19 17.42
CA PHE A 36 7.71 -2.54 16.22
C PHE A 36 8.29 -1.32 15.50
N HIS A 37 7.83 -0.10 15.81
CA HIS A 37 8.35 1.14 15.27
C HIS A 37 8.17 2.28 16.26
N VAL A 38 8.98 3.33 16.13
CA VAL A 38 8.90 4.51 16.98
C VAL A 38 7.75 5.40 16.51
N GLU A 39 6.81 5.70 17.42
CA GLU A 39 5.69 6.60 17.16
C GLU A 39 5.32 7.40 18.42
N ARG A 40 4.60 8.50 18.23
CA ARG A 40 4.07 9.32 19.34
C ARG A 40 2.55 9.22 19.48
N THR A 41 1.88 8.76 18.45
CA THR A 41 0.42 8.60 18.41
C THR A 41 0.09 7.13 18.31
N PRO A 42 -0.74 6.58 19.22
CA PRO A 42 -1.09 5.17 19.21
C PRO A 42 -1.71 4.71 17.89
N SER A 43 -1.02 3.82 17.17
CA SER A 43 -1.48 3.19 15.92
C SER A 43 -1.56 1.66 16.01
N PHE A 44 -1.15 1.09 17.14
CA PHE A 44 -1.19 -0.35 17.38
C PHE A 44 -2.54 -0.73 17.99
N SER A 45 -3.33 -1.50 17.26
CA SER A 45 -4.63 -2.01 17.69
C SER A 45 -4.56 -3.49 18.00
N VAL A 46 -5.21 -3.90 19.08
CA VAL A 46 -5.42 -5.31 19.45
C VAL A 46 -6.92 -5.55 19.58
N ALA A 47 -7.42 -6.55 18.87
CA ALA A 47 -8.79 -7.02 18.93
C ALA A 47 -8.82 -8.45 19.53
N PRO A 48 -8.83 -8.61 20.87
CA PRO A 48 -8.74 -9.92 21.51
C PRO A 48 -9.87 -10.88 21.11
N GLU A 49 -11.07 -10.37 20.92
CA GLU A 49 -12.24 -11.15 20.48
C GLU A 49 -12.07 -11.74 19.07
N LYS A 50 -11.30 -11.05 18.21
CA LYS A 50 -10.98 -11.50 16.84
C LYS A 50 -9.69 -12.31 16.77
N GLY A 51 -8.94 -12.40 17.87
CA GLY A 51 -7.66 -13.09 17.92
C GLY A 51 -6.57 -12.45 17.02
N PHE A 52 -6.46 -11.10 17.04
CA PHE A 52 -5.69 -10.40 16.04
C PHE A 52 -5.16 -9.04 16.54
N PHE A 53 -3.91 -8.69 16.19
CA PHE A 53 -3.39 -7.34 16.31
C PHE A 53 -3.04 -6.76 14.95
N HIS A 54 -3.11 -5.44 14.83
CA HIS A 54 -2.69 -4.71 13.63
C HIS A 54 -2.14 -3.34 14.02
N CYS A 55 -1.01 -2.98 13.45
CA CYS A 55 -0.47 -1.64 13.53
C CYS A 55 -0.78 -0.85 12.26
N PHE A 56 -1.57 0.20 12.36
CA PHE A 56 -1.91 1.07 11.24
C PHE A 56 -0.72 1.95 10.79
N GLY A 57 0.31 2.10 11.65
CA GLY A 57 1.53 2.84 11.32
C GLY A 57 2.53 2.03 10.49
N CYS A 58 2.87 0.82 10.94
CA CYS A 58 3.91 0.00 10.27
C CYS A 58 3.39 -1.23 9.53
N GLY A 59 2.09 -1.52 9.62
CA GLY A 59 1.48 -2.67 8.97
C GLY A 59 1.81 -4.03 9.63
N ALA A 60 2.48 -4.05 10.78
CA ALA A 60 2.70 -5.28 11.54
C ALA A 60 1.36 -5.82 12.01
N HIS A 61 1.11 -7.11 11.79
CA HIS A 61 -0.14 -7.75 12.14
C HIS A 61 0.05 -9.24 12.40
N GLY A 62 -0.90 -9.86 13.08
CA GLY A 62 -0.88 -11.29 13.35
C GLY A 62 -1.61 -11.66 14.65
N ASP A 63 -1.42 -12.90 15.11
CA ASP A 63 -1.91 -13.39 16.39
C ASP A 63 -0.86 -13.21 17.53
N ALA A 64 -1.15 -13.70 18.72
CA ALA A 64 -0.23 -13.60 19.86
C ALA A 64 1.11 -14.35 19.63
N ILE A 65 1.09 -15.40 18.81
CA ILE A 65 2.31 -16.13 18.46
C ILE A 65 3.17 -15.25 17.54
N ASP A 66 2.57 -14.59 16.53
CA ASP A 66 3.30 -13.70 15.64
C ASP A 66 3.87 -12.50 16.39
N TYR A 67 3.11 -11.95 17.36
CA TYR A 67 3.60 -10.90 18.24
C TYR A 67 4.89 -11.30 18.97
N VAL A 68 4.89 -12.46 19.62
CA VAL A 68 6.07 -12.96 20.36
C VAL A 68 7.23 -13.26 19.42
N ARG A 69 6.95 -13.81 18.25
CA ARG A 69 7.99 -14.05 17.23
C ARG A 69 8.68 -12.77 16.80
N LEU A 70 7.92 -11.71 16.59
CA LEU A 70 8.44 -10.41 16.15
C LEU A 70 9.20 -9.71 17.28
N THR A 71 8.67 -9.70 18.52
CA THR A 71 9.27 -8.98 19.65
C THR A 71 10.44 -9.69 20.27
N ARG A 72 10.39 -11.04 20.38
CA ARG A 72 11.42 -11.86 21.04
C ARG A 72 12.37 -12.52 20.05
N ARG A 73 12.18 -12.33 18.73
CA ARG A 73 12.98 -12.96 17.66
C ARG A 73 13.05 -14.49 17.79
N LEU A 74 11.91 -15.11 18.10
CA LEU A 74 11.79 -16.55 18.23
C LEU A 74 11.23 -17.18 16.95
N ASP A 75 11.56 -18.45 16.72
CA ASP A 75 10.86 -19.25 15.72
C ASP A 75 9.44 -19.60 16.21
N PHE A 76 8.64 -20.24 15.36
CA PHE A 76 7.25 -20.59 15.71
C PHE A 76 7.21 -21.53 16.94
N ALA A 77 8.11 -22.50 17.00
CA ALA A 77 8.17 -23.48 18.08
C ALA A 77 8.55 -22.81 19.41
N GLY A 78 9.55 -21.93 19.39
CA GLY A 78 9.97 -21.16 20.55
C GLY A 78 8.90 -20.20 21.07
N ALA A 79 8.17 -19.53 20.19
CA ALA A 79 7.08 -18.65 20.56
C ALA A 79 5.90 -19.42 21.18
N VAL A 80 5.51 -20.56 20.61
CA VAL A 80 4.48 -21.42 21.18
C VAL A 80 4.92 -21.98 22.55
N ALA A 81 6.16 -22.46 22.66
CA ALA A 81 6.68 -22.97 23.93
C ALA A 81 6.66 -21.91 25.03
N LEU A 82 7.07 -20.67 24.71
CA LEU A 82 7.04 -19.54 25.62
C LEU A 82 5.60 -19.21 26.07
N LEU A 83 4.68 -19.09 25.13
CA LEU A 83 3.29 -18.74 25.41
C LEU A 83 2.49 -19.83 26.10
N ALA A 84 2.79 -21.10 25.80
CA ALA A 84 2.16 -22.25 26.44
C ALA A 84 2.77 -22.59 27.82
N GLY A 85 3.85 -21.91 28.23
CA GLY A 85 4.55 -22.19 29.50
C GLY A 85 5.32 -23.51 29.46
N LEU A 86 5.72 -23.98 28.28
CA LEU A 86 6.54 -25.18 28.10
C LEU A 86 8.01 -24.83 28.39
N THR A 87 8.74 -25.76 29.05
CA THR A 87 10.13 -25.51 29.44
C THR A 87 11.06 -25.26 28.25
N ALA A 88 12.13 -24.47 28.48
CA ALA A 88 13.07 -23.89 27.51
C ALA A 88 13.81 -24.84 26.54
N GLN A 89 13.60 -26.16 26.63
CA GLN A 89 14.20 -27.13 25.70
C GLN A 89 13.75 -26.99 24.24
N HIS A 90 12.72 -26.17 23.96
CA HIS A 90 12.17 -25.94 22.62
C HIS A 90 12.46 -24.53 22.07
N ALA A 91 13.05 -23.65 22.87
CA ALA A 91 13.41 -22.31 22.45
C ALA A 91 14.79 -22.32 21.77
N LYS A 92 14.83 -22.56 20.48
CA LYS A 92 16.02 -22.21 19.67
C LYS A 92 15.93 -20.72 19.34
N CYS A 93 16.96 -19.97 19.76
CA CYS A 93 17.18 -18.63 19.23
C CYS A 93 17.26 -18.77 17.70
N ALA A 94 16.36 -18.12 16.97
CA ALA A 94 16.38 -18.17 15.52
C ALA A 94 17.67 -17.48 15.05
N ALA A 95 18.61 -18.25 14.52
CA ALA A 95 19.51 -17.72 13.51
C ALA A 95 18.64 -17.01 12.47
N PRO A 96 19.12 -15.95 11.79
CA PRO A 96 18.30 -15.23 10.80
C PRO A 96 17.73 -16.28 9.86
N THR A 97 16.45 -16.59 10.03
CA THR A 97 15.76 -17.61 9.25
C THR A 97 15.89 -17.20 7.81
N PRO A 98 16.44 -18.03 6.93
CA PRO A 98 16.23 -17.81 5.52
C PRO A 98 14.72 -17.63 5.38
N ARG A 99 14.32 -16.48 4.86
CA ARG A 99 12.94 -16.07 4.55
C ARG A 99 12.13 -17.33 4.30
N ARG A 100 11.21 -17.69 5.23
CA ARG A 100 10.32 -18.84 5.02
C ARG A 100 9.92 -18.78 3.56
N THR A 101 10.27 -19.83 2.81
CA THR A 101 9.63 -20.05 1.53
C THR A 101 8.14 -19.98 1.83
N SER A 102 7.54 -18.84 1.49
CA SER A 102 6.10 -18.65 1.55
C SER A 102 5.47 -19.91 0.95
N LYS A 103 4.33 -20.38 1.48
CA LYS A 103 3.37 -21.12 0.63
C LYS A 103 3.53 -20.55 -0.76
N PRO A 104 3.66 -21.38 -1.81
CA PRO A 104 3.85 -20.84 -3.15
C PRO A 104 2.94 -19.63 -3.26
N ALA A 105 3.55 -18.43 -3.38
CA ALA A 105 2.79 -17.19 -3.37
C ALA A 105 1.77 -17.40 -4.47
N PHE A 106 0.49 -17.24 -4.14
CA PHE A 106 -0.57 -17.39 -5.14
C PHE A 106 -0.14 -16.51 -6.32
N ASP A 107 0.11 -17.16 -7.45
CA ASP A 107 0.56 -16.44 -8.64
C ASP A 107 -0.60 -15.54 -9.09
N THR A 108 -0.42 -14.25 -8.88
CA THR A 108 -1.41 -13.24 -9.26
C THR A 108 -1.24 -12.75 -10.70
N ALA A 109 -0.18 -13.18 -11.39
CA ALA A 109 0.08 -12.73 -12.76
C ALA A 109 -1.07 -13.07 -13.74
N PRO A 110 -1.71 -14.26 -13.69
CA PRO A 110 -2.87 -14.54 -14.53
C PRO A 110 -4.03 -13.56 -14.27
N LEU A 111 -4.32 -13.26 -13.01
CA LEU A 111 -5.39 -12.31 -12.65
C LEU A 111 -5.07 -10.87 -13.08
N VAL A 112 -3.81 -10.46 -12.99
CA VAL A 112 -3.36 -9.17 -13.54
C VAL A 112 -3.57 -9.16 -15.05
N GLY A 113 -3.21 -10.25 -15.74
CA GLY A 113 -3.44 -10.44 -17.18
C GLY A 113 -4.91 -10.34 -17.56
N GLU A 114 -5.81 -10.99 -16.81
CA GLU A 114 -7.26 -10.93 -17.02
C GLU A 114 -7.80 -9.49 -16.89
N VAL A 115 -7.39 -8.76 -15.86
CA VAL A 115 -7.78 -7.34 -15.70
C VAL A 115 -7.30 -6.51 -16.89
N LEU A 116 -6.05 -6.68 -17.30
CA LEU A 116 -5.47 -5.92 -18.41
C LEU A 116 -6.12 -6.27 -19.76
N ALA A 117 -6.48 -7.53 -19.98
CA ALA A 117 -7.16 -7.98 -21.20
C ALA A 117 -8.56 -7.36 -21.37
N GLY A 118 -9.24 -7.02 -20.28
CA GLY A 118 -10.53 -6.30 -20.29
C GLY A 118 -10.41 -4.78 -20.39
N CYS A 119 -9.18 -4.25 -20.46
CA CYS A 119 -8.94 -2.81 -20.52
C CYS A 119 -8.92 -2.28 -21.94
N GLU A 120 -9.27 -1.02 -22.05
CA GLU A 120 -9.11 -0.19 -23.24
C GLU A 120 -8.27 1.06 -22.91
N PRO A 121 -7.66 1.72 -23.90
CA PRO A 121 -7.01 2.99 -23.70
C PRO A 121 -7.96 3.98 -23.02
N LEU A 122 -7.43 4.82 -22.12
CA LEU A 122 -8.23 5.82 -21.41
C LEU A 122 -8.81 6.84 -22.42
N GLY A 123 -9.97 6.51 -22.97
CA GLY A 123 -10.68 7.41 -23.88
C GLY A 123 -11.32 8.58 -23.15
N THR A 124 -11.42 9.74 -23.79
CA THR A 124 -11.95 11.00 -23.21
C THR A 124 -13.38 10.90 -22.69
N ARG A 125 -14.14 9.91 -23.14
CA ARG A 125 -15.55 9.67 -22.75
C ARG A 125 -15.72 8.49 -21.80
N SER A 126 -14.65 7.79 -21.40
CA SER A 126 -14.75 6.70 -20.43
C SER A 126 -15.08 7.23 -19.05
N ALA A 127 -15.76 6.44 -18.21
CA ALA A 127 -16.05 6.81 -16.83
C ALA A 127 -14.77 7.13 -16.04
N ALA A 128 -13.69 6.40 -16.32
CA ALA A 128 -12.37 6.65 -15.74
C ALA A 128 -11.78 8.02 -16.13
N ALA A 129 -11.96 8.47 -17.37
CA ALA A 129 -11.51 9.79 -17.79
C ALA A 129 -12.37 10.91 -17.18
N LEU A 130 -13.68 10.69 -17.08
CA LEU A 130 -14.59 11.63 -16.41
C LEU A 130 -14.28 11.73 -14.91
N TYR A 131 -13.90 10.62 -14.26
CA TYR A 131 -13.40 10.65 -12.89
C TYR A 131 -12.19 11.56 -12.75
N LEU A 132 -11.17 11.43 -13.61
CA LEU A 132 -10.00 12.32 -13.57
C LEU A 132 -10.38 13.78 -13.88
N TRP A 133 -11.34 13.98 -14.78
CA TRP A 133 -11.85 15.31 -15.09
C TRP A 133 -12.56 15.95 -13.88
N SER A 134 -13.41 15.23 -13.16
CA SER A 134 -14.08 15.73 -11.95
C SER A 134 -13.09 16.11 -10.84
N ARG A 135 -11.89 15.54 -10.86
CA ARG A 135 -10.78 15.89 -9.95
C ARG A 135 -9.89 17.00 -10.47
N GLY A 136 -10.23 17.63 -11.59
CA GLY A 136 -9.40 18.66 -12.22
C GLY A 136 -8.09 18.11 -12.83
N LEU A 137 -7.99 16.80 -13.03
CA LEU A 137 -6.76 16.13 -13.46
C LEU A 137 -6.77 15.71 -14.93
N SER A 138 -7.80 16.09 -15.68
CA SER A 138 -7.84 15.86 -17.13
C SER A 138 -6.82 16.72 -17.84
N GLY A 139 -6.21 16.19 -18.89
CA GLY A 139 -5.43 16.96 -19.84
C GLY A 139 -6.32 17.78 -20.78
N ALA A 140 -7.21 18.59 -20.24
CA ALA A 140 -8.23 19.34 -20.99
C ALA A 140 -7.68 20.25 -22.11
N ASN A 141 -6.37 20.41 -22.20
CA ASN A 141 -5.68 21.19 -23.22
C ASN A 141 -4.80 20.35 -24.15
N SER A 142 -4.96 19.01 -24.17
CA SER A 142 -4.28 18.21 -25.19
C SER A 142 -4.89 18.47 -26.56
N PRO A 143 -4.12 18.98 -27.55
CA PRO A 143 -4.61 19.14 -28.90
C PRO A 143 -5.15 17.81 -29.44
N GLY A 144 -6.40 17.79 -29.90
CA GLY A 144 -7.03 16.60 -30.49
C GLY A 144 -7.71 15.65 -29.53
N GLY A 145 -7.89 15.97 -28.23
CA GLY A 145 -8.61 15.13 -27.28
C GLY A 145 -7.91 13.79 -26.96
N LEU A 146 -6.63 13.68 -27.25
CA LEU A 146 -5.83 12.50 -26.95
C LEU A 146 -5.60 12.36 -25.44
N ASN A 147 -5.60 11.12 -24.96
CA ASN A 147 -5.23 10.80 -23.59
C ASN A 147 -3.79 11.26 -23.31
N PRO A 148 -3.56 12.23 -22.42
CA PRO A 148 -2.21 12.69 -22.07
C PRO A 148 -1.43 11.68 -21.24
N TYR A 149 -2.11 10.61 -20.78
CA TYR A 149 -1.56 9.58 -19.90
C TYR A 149 -1.74 8.18 -20.51
N PRO A 150 -0.95 7.81 -21.53
CA PRO A 150 -1.13 6.55 -22.26
C PRO A 150 -0.92 5.30 -21.40
N SER A 151 -0.25 5.45 -20.26
CA SER A 151 -0.07 4.37 -19.28
C SER A 151 -1.31 4.08 -18.43
N LEU A 152 -2.32 4.97 -18.42
CA LEU A 152 -3.56 4.77 -17.71
C LEU A 152 -4.60 4.11 -18.62
N LEU A 153 -5.32 3.13 -18.07
CA LEU A 153 -6.31 2.35 -18.81
C LEU A 153 -7.69 2.50 -18.18
N ALA A 154 -8.71 2.28 -18.99
CA ALA A 154 -10.10 2.19 -18.55
C ALA A 154 -10.55 0.73 -18.64
N HIS A 155 -11.26 0.24 -17.63
CA HIS A 155 -12.01 -1.01 -17.70
C HIS A 155 -13.49 -0.68 -17.65
N PRO A 156 -14.28 -1.04 -18.67
CA PRO A 156 -15.69 -0.60 -18.76
C PRO A 156 -16.58 -1.24 -17.70
N ALA A 157 -16.28 -2.46 -17.26
CA ALA A 157 -17.11 -3.25 -16.35
C ALA A 157 -16.26 -4.23 -15.52
N LEU A 158 -15.49 -3.72 -14.54
CA LEU A 158 -14.62 -4.54 -13.70
C LEU A 158 -15.41 -5.14 -12.53
N PRO A 159 -15.38 -6.47 -12.32
CA PRO A 159 -15.96 -7.10 -11.15
C PRO A 159 -15.36 -6.55 -9.85
N TYR A 160 -16.23 -6.26 -8.87
CA TYR A 160 -15.89 -5.88 -7.52
C TYR A 160 -16.27 -6.98 -6.54
N HIS A 161 -15.39 -7.28 -5.61
CA HIS A 161 -15.66 -8.19 -4.51
C HIS A 161 -14.89 -7.76 -3.25
N HIS A 162 -15.60 -7.60 -2.12
CA HIS A 162 -15.01 -7.29 -0.82
C HIS A 162 -15.95 -7.70 0.32
N GLU A 163 -15.51 -8.58 1.21
CA GLU A 163 -16.24 -9.00 2.42
C GLU A 163 -17.72 -9.38 2.18
N GLY A 164 -18.00 -10.06 1.07
CA GLY A 164 -19.35 -10.45 0.68
C GLY A 164 -20.08 -9.44 -0.22
N GLU A 165 -19.64 -8.17 -0.25
CA GLU A 165 -20.13 -7.18 -1.22
C GLU A 165 -19.65 -7.53 -2.62
N ARG A 166 -20.55 -7.49 -3.60
CA ARG A 166 -20.27 -7.80 -5.01
C ARG A 166 -20.92 -6.76 -5.92
N GLY A 167 -20.26 -6.48 -7.02
CA GLY A 167 -20.78 -5.57 -8.04
C GLY A 167 -19.93 -5.60 -9.30
N VAL A 168 -20.34 -4.82 -10.28
CA VAL A 168 -19.59 -4.60 -11.51
C VAL A 168 -19.64 -3.09 -11.78
N TYR A 169 -18.48 -2.47 -11.88
CA TYR A 169 -18.38 -1.04 -12.06
C TYR A 169 -17.29 -0.71 -13.09
N PRO A 170 -17.39 0.42 -13.78
CA PRO A 170 -16.26 0.96 -14.50
C PRO A 170 -15.08 1.21 -13.57
N ALA A 171 -13.86 1.13 -14.08
CA ALA A 171 -12.68 1.34 -13.26
C ALA A 171 -11.56 2.05 -14.02
N LEU A 172 -10.83 2.89 -13.32
CA LEU A 172 -9.51 3.38 -13.72
C LEU A 172 -8.47 2.33 -13.32
N ILE A 173 -7.68 1.88 -14.27
CA ILE A 173 -6.63 0.87 -14.08
C ILE A 173 -5.27 1.53 -14.21
N LEU A 174 -4.43 1.28 -13.23
CA LEU A 174 -3.10 1.85 -13.08
C LEU A 174 -2.07 0.70 -13.13
N PRO A 175 -1.50 0.39 -14.29
CA PRO A 175 -0.45 -0.61 -14.40
C PRO A 175 0.79 -0.21 -13.60
N VAL A 176 1.29 -1.13 -12.80
CA VAL A 176 2.54 -0.97 -12.04
C VAL A 176 3.66 -1.65 -12.82
N THR A 177 4.60 -0.85 -13.26
CA THR A 177 5.72 -1.28 -14.11
C THR A 177 6.99 -1.39 -13.27
N ALA A 178 7.59 -2.58 -13.23
CA ALA A 178 8.86 -2.87 -12.57
C ALA A 178 10.06 -2.27 -13.31
N SER A 179 11.25 -2.32 -12.71
CA SER A 179 12.49 -1.77 -13.32
C SER A 179 12.81 -2.38 -14.67
N ASP A 180 12.50 -3.64 -14.89
CA ASP A 180 12.71 -4.37 -16.16
C ASP A 180 11.67 -4.05 -17.24
N GLY A 181 10.67 -3.20 -16.95
CA GLY A 181 9.60 -2.83 -17.87
C GLY A 181 8.37 -3.75 -17.83
N SER A 182 8.41 -4.85 -17.08
CA SER A 182 7.26 -5.75 -16.94
C SER A 182 6.14 -5.15 -16.09
N ILE A 183 4.88 -5.44 -16.43
CA ILE A 183 3.73 -5.09 -15.58
C ILE A 183 3.53 -6.23 -14.59
N THR A 184 3.76 -5.95 -13.31
CA THR A 184 3.72 -6.94 -12.22
C THR A 184 2.49 -6.82 -11.33
N ALA A 185 1.80 -5.68 -11.41
CA ALA A 185 0.61 -5.40 -10.62
C ALA A 185 -0.27 -4.36 -11.31
N VAL A 186 -1.49 -4.21 -10.80
CA VAL A 186 -2.38 -3.10 -11.13
C VAL A 186 -3.00 -2.54 -9.85
N GLN A 187 -3.16 -1.21 -9.79
CA GLN A 187 -4.11 -0.62 -8.87
C GLN A 187 -5.40 -0.34 -9.62
N ARG A 188 -6.51 -0.66 -9.00
CA ARG A 188 -7.87 -0.52 -9.55
C ARG A 188 -8.62 0.50 -8.72
N ILE A 189 -9.21 1.49 -9.37
CA ILE A 189 -10.08 2.49 -8.75
C ILE A 189 -11.44 2.36 -9.41
N TRP A 190 -12.41 1.81 -8.67
CA TRP A 190 -13.78 1.72 -9.17
C TRP A 190 -14.45 3.08 -9.11
N VAL A 191 -15.12 3.43 -10.19
CA VAL A 191 -15.76 4.73 -10.38
C VAL A 191 -17.24 4.53 -10.70
N VAL A 192 -18.05 5.57 -10.52
CA VAL A 192 -19.45 5.54 -10.94
C VAL A 192 -19.55 5.56 -12.47
N ASP A 193 -20.69 5.15 -13.00
CA ASP A 193 -20.89 5.19 -14.43
C ASP A 193 -21.01 6.66 -14.94
N ARG A 194 -20.96 6.80 -16.25
CA ARG A 194 -21.00 8.12 -16.90
C ARG A 194 -22.28 8.91 -16.58
N VAL A 195 -23.41 8.22 -16.43
CA VAL A 195 -24.71 8.86 -16.21
C VAL A 195 -24.76 9.46 -14.80
N GLU A 196 -24.28 8.73 -13.80
CA GLU A 196 -24.18 9.20 -12.41
C GLU A 196 -23.21 10.38 -12.28
N LEU A 197 -22.04 10.32 -12.94
CA LEU A 197 -21.07 11.41 -12.99
C LEU A 197 -21.66 12.70 -13.55
N LEU A 198 -22.48 12.62 -14.60
CA LEU A 198 -23.11 13.79 -15.22
C LEU A 198 -24.25 14.39 -14.39
N ARG A 199 -24.76 13.66 -13.38
CA ARG A 199 -25.73 14.16 -12.42
C ARG A 199 -25.14 15.04 -11.32
N GLY A 200 -23.81 15.17 -11.27
CA GLY A 200 -23.11 16.10 -10.37
C GLY A 200 -22.79 15.52 -8.99
N ASP A 201 -22.66 14.19 -8.87
CA ASP A 201 -22.23 13.55 -7.65
C ASP A 201 -20.75 13.98 -7.34
N GLU A 202 -20.53 14.55 -6.15
CA GLU A 202 -19.22 15.10 -5.75
C GLU A 202 -18.13 14.02 -5.64
N ASP A 203 -18.50 12.76 -5.33
CA ASP A 203 -17.55 11.63 -5.28
C ASP A 203 -17.76 10.68 -6.47
N ALA A 204 -17.04 10.95 -7.53
CA ALA A 204 -17.06 10.18 -8.79
C ALA A 204 -16.55 8.72 -8.63
N ARG A 205 -16.30 8.25 -7.42
CA ARG A 205 -15.90 6.86 -7.12
C ARG A 205 -17.13 6.02 -6.83
N ALA A 206 -17.07 4.71 -7.20
CA ALA A 206 -18.15 3.77 -6.99
C ALA A 206 -18.59 3.72 -5.50
N PRO A 207 -19.88 3.56 -5.21
CA PRO A 207 -20.44 3.53 -3.85
C PRO A 207 -20.18 2.16 -3.18
N VAL A 208 -18.92 1.80 -3.04
CA VAL A 208 -18.44 0.54 -2.46
C VAL A 208 -17.52 0.80 -1.27
N ALA A 209 -17.41 -0.16 -0.37
CA ALA A 209 -16.66 -0.02 0.88
C ALA A 209 -15.18 0.29 0.65
N VAL A 210 -14.53 -0.39 -0.29
CA VAL A 210 -13.11 -0.16 -0.63
C VAL A 210 -12.97 0.18 -2.11
N ARG A 211 -12.87 1.46 -2.41
CA ARG A 211 -12.88 2.01 -3.77
C ARG A 211 -11.57 1.86 -4.52
N LYS A 212 -10.46 1.63 -3.82
CA LYS A 212 -9.12 1.38 -4.37
C LYS A 212 -8.58 0.05 -3.90
N LYS A 213 -8.15 -0.80 -4.81
CA LYS A 213 -7.52 -2.09 -4.47
C LYS A 213 -6.37 -2.39 -5.40
N SER A 214 -5.32 -2.95 -4.83
CA SER A 214 -4.17 -3.45 -5.58
C SER A 214 -4.32 -4.93 -5.90
N LEU A 215 -3.76 -5.38 -7.01
CA LEU A 215 -3.66 -6.77 -7.42
C LEU A 215 -2.27 -7.00 -8.02
N GLY A 216 -1.62 -8.07 -7.63
CA GLY A 216 -0.28 -8.39 -8.09
C GLY A 216 0.82 -8.01 -7.12
N HIS A 217 2.05 -8.20 -7.54
CA HIS A 217 3.24 -7.92 -6.75
C HIS A 217 3.91 -6.64 -7.22
N PHE A 218 3.94 -5.63 -6.38
CA PHE A 218 4.50 -4.31 -6.75
C PHE A 218 6.03 -4.33 -6.90
N GLY A 219 6.75 -5.16 -6.14
CA GLY A 219 8.21 -5.21 -6.19
C GLY A 219 8.86 -3.84 -6.05
N ASP A 220 9.67 -3.48 -7.02
CA ASP A 220 10.28 -2.16 -7.18
C ASP A 220 9.53 -1.24 -8.17
N GLY A 221 8.39 -1.70 -8.70
CA GLY A 221 7.63 -0.99 -9.72
C GLY A 221 6.92 0.26 -9.23
N ALA A 222 6.45 1.08 -10.14
CA ALA A 222 5.60 2.25 -9.94
C ALA A 222 4.63 2.41 -11.11
N VAL A 223 3.59 3.21 -10.92
CA VAL A 223 2.75 3.65 -12.04
C VAL A 223 3.48 4.77 -12.76
N ARG A 224 4.01 4.47 -13.95
CA ARG A 224 4.82 5.39 -14.74
C ARG A 224 3.93 6.25 -15.63
N LEU A 225 3.68 7.49 -15.22
CA LEU A 225 2.75 8.39 -15.91
C LEU A 225 3.38 9.12 -17.09
N ALA A 226 4.70 9.23 -17.11
CA ALA A 226 5.49 9.81 -18.19
C ALA A 226 6.90 9.20 -18.19
N PRO A 227 7.68 9.33 -19.29
CA PRO A 227 9.11 9.00 -19.28
C PRO A 227 9.83 9.78 -18.17
N PRO A 228 10.86 9.20 -17.52
CA PRO A 228 11.64 9.91 -16.53
C PRO A 228 12.44 11.06 -17.17
N GLY A 229 12.73 12.06 -16.37
CA GLY A 229 13.58 13.19 -16.72
C GLY A 229 14.66 13.40 -15.65
N PRO A 230 15.51 14.44 -15.76
CA PRO A 230 16.51 14.77 -14.75
C PRO A 230 15.92 14.95 -13.35
N ILE A 231 14.69 15.45 -13.29
CA ILE A 231 13.88 15.51 -12.05
C ILE A 231 12.73 14.53 -12.19
N LEU A 232 12.57 13.63 -11.22
CA LEU A 232 11.45 12.70 -11.15
C LEU A 232 10.74 12.81 -9.81
N GLY A 233 9.43 13.04 -9.86
CA GLY A 233 8.56 12.99 -8.69
C GLY A 233 8.10 11.57 -8.39
N PHE A 234 7.93 11.25 -7.11
CA PHE A 234 7.18 10.08 -6.64
C PHE A 234 6.11 10.53 -5.67
N ALA A 235 4.86 10.20 -5.97
CA ALA A 235 3.71 10.54 -5.14
C ALA A 235 3.07 9.29 -4.52
N GLU A 236 2.38 9.47 -3.41
CA GLU A 236 1.63 8.39 -2.77
C GLU A 236 0.55 7.83 -3.68
N GLY A 237 -0.28 8.69 -4.26
CA GLY A 237 -1.40 8.34 -5.11
C GLY A 237 -1.26 8.86 -6.55
N VAL A 238 -2.07 8.30 -7.46
CA VAL A 238 -2.09 8.73 -8.86
C VAL A 238 -2.63 10.15 -8.99
N GLU A 239 -3.62 10.51 -8.19
CA GLU A 239 -4.22 11.83 -8.20
C GLU A 239 -3.18 12.90 -7.85
N THR A 240 -2.38 12.65 -6.81
CA THR A 240 -1.27 13.52 -6.38
C THR A 240 -0.20 13.59 -7.47
N ALA A 241 0.18 12.44 -8.07
CA ALA A 241 1.18 12.42 -9.12
C ALA A 241 0.76 13.24 -10.36
N LEU A 242 -0.51 13.11 -10.78
CA LEU A 242 -1.06 13.89 -11.90
C LEU A 242 -1.13 15.39 -11.58
N ALA A 243 -1.50 15.76 -10.35
CA ALA A 243 -1.50 17.14 -9.89
C ALA A 243 -0.08 17.74 -9.93
N VAL A 244 0.92 17.00 -9.45
CA VAL A 244 2.33 17.40 -9.51
C VAL A 244 2.78 17.64 -10.95
N MET A 245 2.49 16.72 -11.87
CA MET A 245 2.84 16.89 -13.28
C MET A 245 2.19 18.13 -13.89
N LYS A 246 0.93 18.42 -13.51
CA LYS A 246 0.18 19.58 -13.98
C LYS A 246 0.76 20.90 -13.45
N LEU A 247 1.11 20.94 -12.16
CA LEU A 247 1.57 22.15 -11.47
C LEU A 247 3.05 22.42 -11.69
N PHE A 248 3.90 21.42 -11.56
CA PHE A 248 5.36 21.57 -11.57
C PHE A 248 6.03 21.25 -12.89
N ARG A 249 5.30 20.69 -13.87
CA ARG A 249 5.75 20.44 -15.24
C ARG A 249 6.94 19.48 -15.38
N PHE A 250 7.12 18.57 -14.46
CA PHE A 250 8.09 17.46 -14.56
C PHE A 250 7.41 16.10 -14.31
N PRO A 251 8.02 14.98 -14.76
CA PRO A 251 7.46 13.65 -14.58
C PRO A 251 7.25 13.30 -13.12
N CYS A 252 6.11 12.69 -12.80
CA CYS A 252 5.83 12.15 -11.48
C CYS A 252 5.19 10.76 -11.59
N TRP A 253 5.69 9.79 -10.83
CA TRP A 253 5.19 8.42 -10.78
C TRP A 253 4.42 8.16 -9.50
N ALA A 254 3.39 7.31 -9.56
CA ALA A 254 2.61 6.98 -8.36
C ALA A 254 3.06 5.65 -7.74
N LEU A 255 3.21 5.66 -6.42
CA LEU A 255 3.63 4.49 -5.62
C LEU A 255 2.45 3.65 -5.12
N CYS A 256 1.23 4.18 -5.19
CA CYS A 256 -0.01 3.52 -4.75
C CYS A 256 -0.05 3.17 -3.25
N GLY A 257 0.58 3.98 -2.43
CA GLY A 257 0.50 3.92 -0.97
C GLY A 257 1.79 4.30 -0.25
N THR A 258 1.66 4.83 0.98
CA THR A 258 2.76 5.26 1.85
C THR A 258 3.73 4.15 2.22
N ALA A 259 3.23 2.90 2.35
CA ALA A 259 4.07 1.75 2.73
C ALA A 259 5.27 1.52 1.80
N ARG A 260 5.19 2.01 0.55
CA ARG A 260 6.25 1.89 -0.45
C ARG A 260 7.32 2.98 -0.32
N MET A 261 7.00 4.07 0.34
CA MET A 261 7.96 5.12 0.70
C MET A 261 8.90 4.68 1.84
N GLY A 262 8.60 3.54 2.48
CA GLY A 262 9.34 3.01 3.62
C GLY A 262 8.91 3.67 4.94
N HIS A 263 9.40 3.12 6.04
CA HIS A 263 9.20 3.67 7.39
C HIS A 263 10.14 2.99 8.39
N GLY A 264 10.57 3.70 9.40
CA GLY A 264 11.49 3.17 10.42
C GLY A 264 12.75 2.60 9.79
N ALA A 265 13.05 1.32 10.03
CA ALA A 265 14.18 0.61 9.42
C ALA A 265 13.89 0.06 8.01
N ARG A 266 12.65 0.15 7.52
CA ARG A 266 12.26 -0.36 6.21
C ARG A 266 12.57 0.66 5.12
N PRO A 267 13.46 0.34 4.15
CA PRO A 267 13.79 1.28 3.08
C PRO A 267 12.61 1.45 2.10
N PRO A 268 12.64 2.52 1.29
CA PRO A 268 11.74 2.66 0.14
C PRO A 268 11.84 1.46 -0.80
N SER A 269 10.70 1.02 -1.34
CA SER A 269 10.59 -0.14 -2.21
C SER A 269 10.16 0.24 -3.62
N PHE A 270 10.90 1.15 -4.26
CA PHE A 270 10.71 1.54 -5.66
C PHE A 270 12.05 1.79 -6.33
N TRP A 271 12.05 1.58 -7.64
CA TRP A 271 13.21 1.82 -8.48
C TRP A 271 13.30 3.30 -8.92
N VAL A 272 14.50 3.84 -8.86
CA VAL A 272 14.83 5.16 -9.43
C VAL A 272 15.69 4.94 -10.66
N PRO A 273 15.26 5.41 -11.84
CA PRO A 273 16.05 5.31 -13.06
C PRO A 273 17.42 5.97 -12.92
N PRO A 274 18.48 5.40 -13.53
CA PRO A 274 19.85 5.92 -13.39
C PRO A 274 20.06 7.31 -14.01
N GLU A 275 19.21 7.70 -14.95
CA GLU A 275 19.22 9.02 -15.59
C GLU A 275 18.58 10.14 -14.74
N VAL A 276 18.02 9.81 -13.59
CA VAL A 276 17.38 10.77 -12.70
C VAL A 276 18.41 11.39 -11.76
N ASP A 277 18.62 12.68 -11.87
CA ASP A 277 19.54 13.44 -11.02
C ASP A 277 18.94 13.80 -9.65
N THR A 278 17.66 14.10 -9.64
CA THR A 278 16.94 14.58 -8.44
C THR A 278 15.58 13.92 -8.30
N VAL A 279 15.30 13.40 -7.13
CA VAL A 279 14.01 12.82 -6.75
C VAL A 279 13.23 13.76 -5.86
N MET A 280 11.95 13.98 -6.18
CA MET A 280 11.02 14.74 -5.35
C MET A 280 9.92 13.82 -4.81
N MET A 281 9.82 13.69 -3.49
CA MET A 281 8.79 12.89 -2.83
C MET A 281 7.58 13.76 -2.50
N PHE A 282 6.39 13.31 -2.87
CA PHE A 282 5.12 14.00 -2.61
C PHE A 282 4.23 13.13 -1.72
N GLY A 283 4.05 13.56 -0.47
CA GLY A 283 3.11 12.94 0.47
C GLY A 283 1.73 13.59 0.36
N ASP A 284 0.69 12.83 0.67
CA ASP A 284 -0.64 13.38 0.84
C ASP A 284 -0.69 14.26 2.11
N ASN A 285 -1.65 15.21 2.16
CA ASN A 285 -1.77 16.15 3.28
C ASN A 285 -2.25 15.44 4.56
N GLY A 286 -1.29 15.00 5.36
CA GLY A 286 -1.52 14.33 6.63
C GLY A 286 -0.21 13.83 7.25
N ALA A 287 -0.20 13.66 8.57
CA ALA A 287 1.01 13.28 9.30
C ALA A 287 1.70 12.01 8.76
N ALA A 288 0.91 11.03 8.31
CA ALA A 288 1.44 9.78 7.75
C ALA A 288 2.11 9.99 6.38
N GLY A 289 1.49 10.77 5.49
CA GLY A 289 2.04 11.10 4.18
C GLY A 289 3.31 11.94 4.31
N HIS A 290 3.30 12.94 5.19
CA HIS A 290 4.47 13.77 5.49
C HIS A 290 5.64 12.94 6.03
N ALA A 291 5.39 12.07 7.02
CA ALA A 291 6.42 11.21 7.59
C ALA A 291 6.99 10.23 6.55
N ALA A 292 6.15 9.64 5.71
CA ALA A 292 6.58 8.69 4.69
C ALA A 292 7.42 9.36 3.59
N ALA A 293 6.99 10.50 3.07
CA ALA A 293 7.73 11.24 2.04
C ALA A 293 9.08 11.75 2.55
N SER A 294 9.12 12.30 3.78
CA SER A 294 10.37 12.72 4.42
C SER A 294 11.32 11.53 4.63
N HIS A 295 10.80 10.41 5.13
CA HIS A 295 11.58 9.19 5.32
C HIS A 295 12.18 8.68 4.01
N ALA A 296 11.39 8.66 2.93
CA ALA A 296 11.87 8.24 1.62
C ALA A 296 12.97 9.16 1.09
N ALA A 297 12.79 10.47 1.18
CA ALA A 297 13.80 11.44 0.74
C ALA A 297 15.11 11.28 1.52
N ASP A 298 15.05 11.10 2.85
CA ASP A 298 16.21 10.83 3.68
C ASP A 298 16.92 9.52 3.34
N ALA A 299 16.15 8.46 3.06
CA ALA A 299 16.69 7.17 2.66
C ALA A 299 17.39 7.24 1.29
N LEU A 300 16.85 8.00 0.34
CA LEU A 300 17.47 8.23 -0.95
C LEU A 300 18.77 9.05 -0.84
N ARG A 301 18.78 10.10 -0.01
CA ARG A 301 19.99 10.90 0.26
C ARG A 301 21.12 10.04 0.84
N ARG A 302 20.79 9.12 1.78
CA ARG A 302 21.79 8.15 2.32
C ARG A 302 22.36 7.22 1.26
N ARG A 303 21.67 7.01 0.14
CA ARG A 303 22.13 6.24 -1.03
C ARG A 303 22.87 7.10 -2.04
N GLY A 304 23.13 8.39 -1.76
CA GLY A 304 23.80 9.31 -2.67
C GLY A 304 22.90 9.94 -3.74
N ILE A 305 21.58 9.75 -3.68
CA ILE A 305 20.62 10.34 -4.62
C ILE A 305 20.18 11.69 -4.08
N ARG A 306 20.25 12.75 -4.88
CA ARG A 306 19.65 14.04 -4.51
C ARG A 306 18.12 13.87 -4.36
N ALA A 307 17.59 14.16 -3.19
CA ALA A 307 16.16 14.00 -2.94
C ALA A 307 15.60 15.08 -2.01
N GLY A 308 14.36 15.48 -2.25
CA GLY A 308 13.58 16.38 -1.41
C GLY A 308 12.19 15.80 -1.13
N ALA A 309 11.52 16.34 -0.12
CA ALA A 309 10.10 16.09 0.12
C ALA A 309 9.33 17.40 -0.01
N HIS A 310 8.16 17.33 -0.62
CA HIS A 310 7.24 18.47 -0.79
C HIS A 310 5.85 18.05 -0.32
N PHE A 311 5.14 18.99 0.29
CA PHE A 311 3.81 18.78 0.85
C PHE A 311 2.92 19.89 0.36
N PRO A 312 1.62 19.63 0.11
CA PRO A 312 0.67 20.70 -0.16
C PRO A 312 0.59 21.63 1.05
N ASP A 313 0.49 22.91 0.80
CA ASP A 313 0.17 23.89 1.83
C ASP A 313 -1.18 23.58 2.45
N ALA A 314 -1.30 23.78 3.79
CA ALA A 314 -2.49 23.42 4.56
C ALA A 314 -3.69 24.32 4.21
#